data_9165003aa434a0be5c446fdbcba4b065
#
_entry.id   9165003aa434a0be5c446fdbcba4b065
#
_cell.length_a   1.000
_cell.length_b   1.000
_cell.length_c   1.000
_cell.angle_alpha   90.00
_cell.angle_beta   90.00
_cell.angle_gamma   90.00
#
_symmetry.space_group_name_H-M   'P 1'
#
loop_
_entity.id
_entity.type
_entity.pdbx_description
1 polymer ?
#
loop_
_entity_poly.entity_id
_entity_poly.type
_entity_poly.pdbx_seq_one_letter_code
_entity_poly.pdbx_strand_id
1 'polypeptide(L)'
;MPDCLKIMRKGEIVMKKWVYLFTEGNADMRELLGGKGANLAEMTGLGLPVPQGFTITTEACTQYYEDGREINDEIQAQINEYIVKMEEITGKKFGDKENPLLVSVRSGARASMPGMMDTILNLGLNETVVNVIAEKSGNPRWAWDCYRR
;
A
#
# COMPACT_ATOMS: atom_id res chain seq x y z
N MET A 1 -10.17 -19.70 -23.46
CA MET A 1 -9.45 -18.43 -23.16
C MET A 1 -10.45 -17.30 -23.33
N PRO A 2 -11.01 -16.75 -22.25
CA PRO A 2 -11.82 -15.54 -22.39
C PRO A 2 -10.94 -14.32 -22.24
N ASP A 3 -11.07 -13.47 -23.23
CA ASP A 3 -10.40 -12.20 -23.38
C ASP A 3 -10.49 -11.30 -22.15
N CYS A 4 -9.33 -10.78 -21.76
CA CYS A 4 -9.22 -9.62 -20.90
C CYS A 4 -10.06 -8.48 -21.51
N LEU A 5 -11.20 -8.15 -20.92
CA LEU A 5 -12.12 -7.13 -21.40
C LEU A 5 -11.42 -5.76 -21.40
N LYS A 6 -10.83 -5.41 -22.56
CA LYS A 6 -10.43 -4.05 -22.89
C LYS A 6 -11.71 -3.23 -23.08
N ILE A 7 -12.10 -2.46 -22.10
CA ILE A 7 -13.19 -1.49 -22.25
C ILE A 7 -12.68 -0.36 -23.15
N MET A 8 -12.98 -0.47 -24.42
CA MET A 8 -12.73 0.60 -25.40
C MET A 8 -13.73 1.75 -25.19
N ARG A 9 -13.31 2.86 -24.64
CA ARG A 9 -13.98 4.16 -24.78
C ARG A 9 -13.09 5.08 -25.60
N LYS A 10 -13.52 5.39 -26.83
CA LYS A 10 -12.93 6.42 -27.72
C LYS A 10 -11.41 6.39 -27.88
N GLY A 11 -10.86 5.26 -28.37
CA GLY A 11 -9.48 5.25 -28.88
C GLY A 11 -8.35 5.30 -27.85
N GLU A 12 -8.63 5.37 -26.56
CA GLU A 12 -7.63 5.23 -25.50
C GLU A 12 -7.70 3.82 -24.90
N ILE A 13 -6.55 3.16 -24.81
CA ILE A 13 -6.41 1.93 -24.04
C ILE A 13 -6.46 2.33 -22.56
N VAL A 14 -7.62 2.24 -21.94
CA VAL A 14 -7.73 2.47 -20.49
C VAL A 14 -7.15 1.23 -19.81
N MET A 15 -5.94 1.36 -19.32
CA MET A 15 -5.33 0.33 -18.47
C MET A 15 -6.16 0.19 -17.18
N LYS A 16 -6.42 -1.05 -16.77
CA LYS A 16 -7.15 -1.32 -15.53
C LYS A 16 -6.34 -0.76 -14.35
N LYS A 17 -7.03 -0.07 -13.45
CA LYS A 17 -6.41 0.52 -12.26
C LYS A 17 -6.48 -0.46 -11.10
N TRP A 18 -5.31 -0.93 -10.68
CA TRP A 18 -5.14 -1.92 -9.62
C TRP A 18 -4.78 -1.32 -8.26
N VAL A 19 -4.29 -0.08 -8.26
CA VAL A 19 -3.78 0.60 -7.05
C VAL A 19 -4.40 1.99 -6.94
N TYR A 20 -4.80 2.37 -5.73
CA TYR A 20 -5.40 3.67 -5.41
C TYR A 20 -4.71 4.32 -4.23
N LEU A 21 -4.29 5.58 -4.36
CA LEU A 21 -3.93 6.40 -3.20
C LEU A 21 -5.15 6.60 -2.29
N PHE A 22 -4.93 6.86 -1.02
CA PHE A 22 -6.04 7.19 -0.10
C PHE A 22 -6.80 8.43 -0.55
N THR A 23 -6.16 9.36 -1.27
CA THR A 23 -6.79 10.54 -1.85
C THR A 23 -7.64 10.27 -3.10
N GLU A 24 -7.55 9.08 -3.67
CA GLU A 24 -8.26 8.68 -4.90
C GLU A 24 -9.50 7.82 -4.63
N GLY A 25 -9.77 7.47 -3.37
CA GLY A 25 -10.88 6.62 -2.97
C GLY A 25 -11.87 7.33 -2.05
N ASN A 26 -12.95 6.63 -1.71
CA ASN A 26 -13.97 7.05 -0.76
C ASN A 26 -14.67 5.84 -0.08
N ALA A 27 -15.61 6.11 0.83
CA ALA A 27 -16.35 5.08 1.57
C ALA A 27 -17.20 4.15 0.70
N ASP A 28 -17.65 4.62 -0.46
CA ASP A 28 -18.52 3.84 -1.38
C ASP A 28 -17.74 2.76 -2.12
N MET A 29 -16.40 2.88 -2.20
CA MET A 29 -15.52 1.93 -2.88
C MET A 29 -15.16 0.71 -2.03
N ARG A 30 -15.98 0.33 -1.07
CA ARG A 30 -15.69 -0.75 -0.12
C ARG A 30 -15.50 -2.11 -0.79
N GLU A 31 -16.22 -2.38 -1.87
CA GLU A 31 -16.06 -3.63 -2.64
C GLU A 31 -14.68 -3.70 -3.30
N LEU A 32 -14.18 -2.57 -3.79
CA LEU A 32 -12.93 -2.48 -4.53
C LEU A 32 -11.71 -2.32 -3.60
N LEU A 33 -11.83 -1.48 -2.57
CA LEU A 33 -10.71 -1.14 -1.67
C LEU A 33 -10.68 -1.97 -0.39
N GLY A 34 -11.70 -2.79 -0.16
CA GLY A 34 -11.90 -3.45 1.13
C GLY A 34 -12.35 -2.47 2.21
N GLY A 35 -12.81 -2.99 3.36
CA GLY A 35 -13.33 -2.14 4.44
C GLY A 35 -12.30 -1.16 5.01
N LYS A 36 -11.06 -1.62 5.21
CA LYS A 36 -9.99 -0.75 5.75
C LYS A 36 -9.55 0.30 4.74
N GLY A 37 -9.38 -0.09 3.46
CA GLY A 37 -8.97 0.83 2.40
C GLY A 37 -9.99 1.94 2.16
N ALA A 38 -11.27 1.60 2.06
CA ALA A 38 -12.35 2.57 1.89
C ALA A 38 -12.45 3.54 3.08
N ASN A 39 -12.33 3.04 4.32
CA ASN A 39 -12.37 3.89 5.50
C ASN A 39 -11.17 4.85 5.58
N LEU A 40 -9.96 4.38 5.23
CA LEU A 40 -8.76 5.24 5.17
C LEU A 40 -8.91 6.32 4.11
N ALA A 41 -9.45 5.98 2.94
CA ALA A 41 -9.72 6.93 1.88
C ALA A 41 -10.75 7.99 2.31
N GLU A 42 -11.84 7.57 2.96
CA GLU A 42 -12.86 8.48 3.49
C GLU A 42 -12.28 9.44 4.54
N MET A 43 -11.54 8.92 5.51
CA MET A 43 -10.89 9.77 6.52
C MET A 43 -9.93 10.77 5.90
N THR A 44 -9.20 10.37 4.86
CA THR A 44 -8.31 11.27 4.12
C THR A 44 -9.12 12.37 3.41
N GLY A 45 -10.23 12.01 2.77
CA GLY A 45 -11.14 12.95 2.11
C GLY A 45 -11.79 13.96 3.06
N LEU A 46 -12.05 13.54 4.30
CA LEU A 46 -12.56 14.41 5.37
C LEU A 46 -11.48 15.33 5.99
N GLY A 47 -10.24 15.24 5.54
CA GLY A 47 -9.14 16.05 6.04
C GLY A 47 -8.58 15.62 7.40
N LEU A 48 -8.87 14.39 7.83
CA LEU A 48 -8.29 13.84 9.04
C LEU A 48 -6.79 13.54 8.83
N PRO A 49 -5.96 13.59 9.87
CA PRO A 49 -4.51 13.38 9.77
C PRO A 49 -4.16 11.90 9.55
N VAL A 50 -4.50 11.39 8.39
CA VAL A 50 -4.15 10.03 7.94
C VAL A 50 -2.77 10.06 7.28
N PRO A 51 -1.83 9.18 7.67
CA PRO A 51 -0.56 9.04 6.97
C PRO A 51 -0.78 8.70 5.49
N GLN A 52 0.15 9.13 4.63
CA GLN A 52 0.10 8.81 3.21
C GLN A 52 0.21 7.31 2.97
N GLY A 53 -0.53 6.83 1.99
CA GLY A 53 -0.52 5.42 1.63
C GLY A 53 -1.40 5.14 0.42
N PHE A 54 -1.39 3.89 0.00
CA PHE A 54 -2.22 3.41 -1.10
C PHE A 54 -2.83 2.05 -0.77
N THR A 55 -3.87 1.70 -1.50
CA THR A 55 -4.57 0.41 -1.40
C THR A 55 -4.43 -0.35 -2.71
N ILE A 56 -4.02 -1.61 -2.63
CA ILE A 56 -4.11 -2.57 -3.73
C ILE A 56 -5.52 -3.14 -3.71
N THR A 57 -6.21 -3.15 -4.85
CA THR A 57 -7.62 -3.48 -4.94
C THR A 57 -7.92 -4.96 -4.65
N THR A 58 -9.15 -5.25 -4.27
CA THR A 58 -9.65 -6.63 -4.14
C THR A 58 -9.63 -7.38 -5.47
N GLU A 59 -9.78 -6.66 -6.58
CA GLU A 59 -9.68 -7.23 -7.92
C GLU A 59 -8.26 -7.68 -8.26
N ALA A 60 -7.24 -6.93 -7.81
CA ALA A 60 -5.84 -7.35 -7.93
C ALA A 60 -5.57 -8.63 -7.13
N CYS A 61 -6.19 -8.76 -5.96
CA CYS A 61 -6.11 -9.99 -5.17
C CYS A 61 -6.77 -11.18 -5.89
N THR A 62 -7.93 -10.97 -6.52
CA THR A 62 -8.59 -12.01 -7.33
C THR A 62 -7.70 -12.42 -8.50
N GLN A 63 -7.16 -11.45 -9.22
CA GLN A 63 -6.26 -11.70 -10.36
C GLN A 63 -5.01 -12.50 -9.95
N TYR A 64 -4.42 -12.19 -8.80
CA TYR A 64 -3.30 -12.95 -8.24
C TYR A 64 -3.61 -14.46 -8.09
N TYR A 65 -4.82 -14.81 -7.64
CA TYR A 65 -5.23 -16.22 -7.52
C TYR A 65 -5.53 -16.85 -8.88
N GLU A 66 -6.11 -16.10 -9.81
CA GLU A 66 -6.38 -16.55 -11.18
C GLU A 66 -5.08 -16.80 -11.96
N ASP A 67 -4.07 -15.99 -11.77
CA ASP A 67 -2.74 -16.10 -12.37
C ASP A 67 -1.85 -17.16 -11.66
N GLY A 68 -2.43 -18.03 -10.84
CA GLY A 68 -1.72 -19.13 -10.19
C GLY A 68 -0.89 -18.72 -8.98
N ARG A 69 -1.28 -17.64 -8.29
CA ARG A 69 -0.59 -16.99 -7.16
C ARG A 69 0.69 -16.27 -7.57
N GLU A 70 0.63 -15.64 -8.70
CA GLU A 70 1.70 -14.77 -9.20
C GLU A 70 1.18 -13.34 -9.36
N ILE A 71 2.03 -12.36 -9.08
CA ILE A 71 1.71 -10.95 -9.33
C ILE A 71 2.10 -10.67 -10.77
N ASN A 72 1.12 -10.34 -11.61
CA ASN A 72 1.39 -10.02 -13.00
C ASN A 72 2.12 -8.68 -13.16
N ASP A 73 2.74 -8.49 -14.33
CA ASP A 73 3.59 -7.32 -14.61
C ASP A 73 2.84 -5.99 -14.52
N GLU A 74 1.54 -5.96 -14.86
CA GLU A 74 0.73 -4.75 -14.78
C GLU A 74 0.49 -4.31 -13.33
N ILE A 75 0.15 -5.25 -12.45
CA ILE A 75 -0.03 -4.99 -11.02
C ILE A 75 1.30 -4.55 -10.40
N GLN A 76 2.39 -5.26 -10.72
CA GLN A 76 3.71 -4.94 -10.19
C GLN A 76 4.18 -3.56 -10.64
N ALA A 77 3.96 -3.19 -11.91
CA ALA A 77 4.31 -1.88 -12.44
C ALA A 77 3.54 -0.76 -11.72
N GLN A 78 2.25 -0.93 -11.47
CA GLN A 78 1.45 0.05 -10.74
C GLN A 78 1.88 0.15 -9.27
N ILE A 79 2.19 -0.96 -8.60
CA ILE A 79 2.72 -0.93 -7.24
C ILE A 79 4.01 -0.11 -7.19
N ASN A 80 4.94 -0.35 -8.09
CA ASN A 80 6.22 0.37 -8.16
C ASN A 80 6.00 1.87 -8.41
N GLU A 81 5.10 2.23 -9.32
CA GLU A 81 4.73 3.63 -9.60
C GLU A 81 4.18 4.31 -8.35
N TYR A 82 3.30 3.64 -7.62
CA TYR A 82 2.68 4.22 -6.42
C TYR A 82 3.62 4.27 -5.22
N ILE A 83 4.61 3.40 -5.15
CA ILE A 83 5.72 3.52 -4.18
C ILE A 83 6.50 4.82 -4.46
N VAL A 84 6.86 5.09 -5.71
CA VAL A 84 7.57 6.32 -6.08
C VAL A 84 6.73 7.56 -5.75
N LYS A 85 5.44 7.56 -6.08
CA LYS A 85 4.53 8.65 -5.72
C LYS A 85 4.46 8.88 -4.21
N MET A 86 4.43 7.81 -3.42
CA MET A 86 4.41 7.90 -1.97
C MET A 86 5.72 8.45 -1.41
N GLU A 87 6.86 8.06 -1.97
CA GLU A 87 8.17 8.61 -1.63
C GLU A 87 8.24 10.12 -1.93
N GLU A 88 7.73 10.55 -3.08
CA GLU A 88 7.67 11.96 -3.46
C GLU A 88 6.78 12.78 -2.53
N ILE A 89 5.58 12.29 -2.19
CA ILE A 89 4.62 12.97 -1.31
C ILE A 89 5.18 13.09 0.12
N THR A 90 5.83 12.04 0.62
CA THR A 90 6.36 12.01 1.99
C THR A 90 7.73 12.66 2.12
N GLY A 91 8.46 12.84 1.03
CA GLY A 91 9.86 13.27 1.03
C GLY A 91 10.81 12.26 1.67
N LYS A 92 10.41 10.99 1.74
CA LYS A 92 11.18 9.89 2.34
C LYS A 92 11.36 8.78 1.31
N LYS A 93 12.41 7.96 1.50
CA LYS A 93 12.68 6.83 0.61
C LYS A 93 12.89 5.55 1.38
N PHE A 94 12.50 4.42 0.79
CA PHE A 94 12.81 3.11 1.33
C PHE A 94 14.32 2.87 1.35
N GLY A 95 14.84 2.43 2.51
CA GLY A 95 16.26 2.14 2.68
C GLY A 95 17.19 3.36 2.70
N ASP A 96 16.65 4.57 2.73
CA ASP A 96 17.45 5.80 2.81
C ASP A 96 18.20 5.87 4.17
N LYS A 97 19.44 6.29 4.11
CA LYS A 97 20.30 6.47 5.28
C LYS A 97 20.06 7.77 6.04
N GLU A 98 19.39 8.73 5.40
CA GLU A 98 19.10 10.03 6.01
C GLU A 98 17.65 10.18 6.42
N ASN A 99 16.71 9.80 5.55
CA ASN A 99 15.29 9.96 5.80
C ASN A 99 14.48 8.74 5.35
N PRO A 100 14.59 7.61 6.08
CA PRO A 100 13.98 6.36 5.67
C PRO A 100 12.46 6.41 5.74
N LEU A 101 11.81 5.85 4.71
CA LEU A 101 10.37 5.60 4.70
C LEU A 101 10.09 4.27 5.38
N LEU A 102 9.20 4.30 6.37
CA LEU A 102 8.66 3.11 7.02
C LEU A 102 7.16 3.09 6.85
N VAL A 103 6.63 1.93 6.50
CA VAL A 103 5.20 1.73 6.31
C VAL A 103 4.71 0.49 7.03
N SER A 104 3.40 0.41 7.27
CA SER A 104 2.73 -0.81 7.70
C SER A 104 1.93 -1.38 6.53
N VAL A 105 2.09 -2.66 6.26
CA VAL A 105 1.27 -3.38 5.27
C VAL A 105 0.18 -4.12 6.02
N ARG A 106 -1.06 -3.83 5.66
CA ARG A 106 -2.25 -4.41 6.27
C ARG A 106 -3.08 -5.11 5.22
N SER A 107 -3.53 -6.32 5.52
CA SER A 107 -4.52 -6.99 4.70
C SER A 107 -5.90 -6.41 4.95
N GLY A 108 -6.66 -6.21 3.87
CA GLY A 108 -8.05 -5.76 3.93
C GLY A 108 -8.96 -6.78 3.26
N ALA A 109 -9.93 -7.34 4.00
CA ALA A 109 -10.99 -8.13 3.43
C ALA A 109 -12.29 -7.32 3.39
N ARG A 110 -13.25 -7.71 2.55
CA ARG A 110 -14.61 -7.12 2.53
C ARG A 110 -15.29 -7.27 3.89
N ALA A 111 -15.15 -8.45 4.49
CA ALA A 111 -15.55 -8.73 5.87
C ALA A 111 -14.29 -9.05 6.68
N SER A 112 -14.05 -8.29 7.72
CA SER A 112 -12.84 -8.41 8.54
C SER A 112 -13.20 -8.82 9.95
N MET A 113 -12.46 -9.81 10.48
CA MET A 113 -12.52 -10.21 11.88
C MET A 113 -11.15 -9.99 12.55
N PRO A 114 -11.11 -9.65 13.85
CA PRO A 114 -9.86 -9.57 14.59
C PRO A 114 -9.04 -10.86 14.47
N GLY A 115 -7.75 -10.74 14.20
CA GLY A 115 -6.82 -11.88 14.08
C GLY A 115 -6.96 -12.73 12.82
N MET A 116 -7.81 -12.34 11.86
CA MET A 116 -8.01 -13.10 10.63
C MET A 116 -6.83 -12.99 9.65
N MET A 117 -6.16 -11.85 9.63
CA MET A 117 -5.07 -11.55 8.71
C MET A 117 -3.93 -10.81 9.41
N ASP A 118 -2.73 -11.07 8.97
CA ASP A 118 -1.51 -10.47 9.52
C ASP A 118 -1.34 -8.99 9.13
N THR A 119 -0.58 -8.29 9.95
CA THR A 119 -0.07 -6.94 9.68
C THR A 119 1.45 -6.98 9.74
N ILE A 120 2.10 -6.47 8.70
CA ILE A 120 3.54 -6.27 8.69
C ILE A 120 3.82 -4.84 9.12
N LEU A 121 4.52 -4.68 10.23
CA LEU A 121 4.89 -3.38 10.79
C LEU A 121 6.29 -3.00 10.34
N ASN A 122 6.53 -1.69 10.24
CA ASN A 122 7.86 -1.11 10.00
C ASN A 122 8.57 -1.67 8.76
N LEU A 123 7.81 -1.98 7.69
CA LEU A 123 8.41 -2.36 6.42
C LEU A 123 9.31 -1.23 5.90
N GLY A 124 10.53 -1.57 5.54
CA GLY A 124 11.61 -0.63 5.20
C GLY A 124 12.74 -0.60 6.23
N LEU A 125 12.55 -1.23 7.41
CA LEU A 125 13.63 -1.44 8.37
C LEU A 125 14.60 -2.54 7.89
N ASN A 126 15.88 -2.23 8.01
CA ASN A 126 17.00 -3.17 7.90
C ASN A 126 18.09 -2.75 8.89
N GLU A 127 19.19 -3.49 8.96
CA GLU A 127 20.27 -3.19 9.91
C GLU A 127 20.85 -1.78 9.77
N THR A 128 20.90 -1.24 8.57
CA THR A 128 21.40 0.12 8.32
C THR A 128 20.37 1.15 8.82
N VAL A 129 19.11 0.98 8.44
CA VAL A 129 18.03 1.94 8.77
C VAL A 129 17.73 1.95 10.26
N VAL A 130 17.80 0.80 10.96
CA VAL A 130 17.58 0.77 12.41
C VAL A 130 18.60 1.60 13.18
N ASN A 131 19.86 1.60 12.74
CA ASN A 131 20.91 2.45 13.34
C ASN A 131 20.63 3.94 13.10
N VAL A 132 20.22 4.31 11.89
CA VAL A 132 19.81 5.70 11.58
C VAL A 132 18.66 6.16 12.47
N ILE A 133 17.67 5.32 12.67
CA ILE A 133 16.52 5.65 13.53
C ILE A 133 16.93 5.70 15.00
N ALA A 134 17.82 4.82 15.45
CA ALA A 134 18.37 4.82 16.78
C ALA A 134 19.09 6.14 17.10
N GLU A 135 19.91 6.62 16.18
CA GLU A 135 20.62 7.89 16.30
C GLU A 135 19.64 9.09 16.31
N LYS A 136 18.71 9.14 15.33
CA LYS A 136 17.75 10.24 15.22
C LYS A 136 16.79 10.35 16.39
N SER A 137 16.34 9.22 16.92
CA SER A 137 15.41 9.20 18.06
C SER A 137 16.10 9.37 19.41
N GLY A 138 17.42 9.17 19.47
CA GLY A 138 18.15 9.07 20.73
C GLY A 138 17.75 7.88 21.60
N ASN A 139 17.02 6.91 21.02
CA ASN A 139 16.50 5.74 21.73
C ASN A 139 16.78 4.43 20.97
N PRO A 140 18.00 3.90 21.10
CA PRO A 140 18.38 2.66 20.42
C PRO A 140 17.48 1.46 20.78
N ARG A 141 17.07 1.37 22.05
CA ARG A 141 16.20 0.28 22.51
C ARG A 141 14.87 0.27 21.77
N TRP A 142 14.25 1.42 21.58
CA TRP A 142 13.02 1.54 20.84
C TRP A 142 13.21 1.20 19.34
N ALA A 143 14.28 1.68 18.72
CA ALA A 143 14.58 1.40 17.32
C ALA A 143 14.76 -0.11 17.06
N TRP A 144 15.50 -0.79 17.92
CA TRP A 144 15.69 -2.24 17.82
C TRP A 144 14.42 -3.04 18.13
N ASP A 145 13.55 -2.55 19.04
CA ASP A 145 12.23 -3.18 19.26
C ASP A 145 11.32 -3.03 18.03
N CYS A 146 11.37 -1.90 17.33
CA CYS A 146 10.69 -1.73 16.05
C CYS A 146 11.20 -2.70 14.97
N TYR A 147 12.51 -2.97 14.94
CA TYR A 147 13.11 -3.91 13.99
C TYR A 147 12.75 -5.37 14.30
N ARG A 148 12.60 -5.70 15.56
CA ARG A 148 12.20 -7.05 16.01
C ARG A 148 10.74 -7.40 15.61
N ARG A 149 9.88 -6.44 15.46
CA ARG A 149 8.45 -6.64 15.15
C ARG A 149 8.21 -6.80 13.66
#